data_9de6d3fa4157b0543bee7781af615458
#
_entry.id   9de6d3fa4157b0543bee7781af615458
#
_cell.length_a   1.000
_cell.length_b   1.000
_cell.length_c   1.000
_cell.angle_alpha   90.00
_cell.angle_beta   90.00
_cell.angle_gamma   90.00
#
_symmetry.space_group_name_H-M   'P 1'
#
loop_
_entity.id
_entity.type
_entity.pdbx_description
1 polymer ?
#
loop_
_entity_poly.entity_id
_entity_poly.type
_entity_poly.pdbx_seq_one_letter_code
_entity_poly.pdbx_strand_id
1 'polypeptide(L)'
;MYRSLRGWDKVEENAKKMKIKAEIQYALSHEEKRNHREPIKKTRNLLFGYIAYADLLCAASCEAREDYERALQYTYAYTDLGWVKETDAETRHWVSLFQHWAQGNMYVYKLLSGDTSVLQEYVEYVNTSSNESERELIAKLMNIMIVANQHGIKVDDILQRFKTKIDSFMHQSTSTGMYAQQVVPEQLARLEYELAYYYLNQGMYSDGFKYLMNALTKANILKNEAYLINCIGLFSHFWAQAVPETKEEYFKFIEEVWLGNAKKIGSTRHRN
;
A
#
# COMPACT_ATOMS: atom_id res chain seq x y z
N MET A 1 15.39 0.43 0.67
CA MET A 1 15.88 1.13 1.87
C MET A 1 15.13 2.43 2.15
N TYR A 2 15.23 3.52 1.36
CA TYR A 2 14.56 4.80 1.68
C TYR A 2 13.03 4.72 1.78
N ARG A 3 12.38 3.88 1.00
CA ARG A 3 10.91 3.68 1.05
C ARG A 3 10.48 3.11 2.41
N SER A 4 11.20 2.13 2.93
CA SER A 4 10.92 1.53 4.25
C SER A 4 11.21 2.48 5.41
N LEU A 5 12.09 3.48 5.21
CA LEU A 5 12.41 4.54 6.18
C LEU A 5 11.56 5.82 5.98
N ARG A 6 10.54 5.77 5.10
CA ARG A 6 9.72 6.94 4.72
C ARG A 6 10.53 8.14 4.21
N GLY A 7 11.71 7.90 3.66
CA GLY A 7 12.58 8.91 3.04
C GLY A 7 12.13 9.26 1.61
N TRP A 8 10.89 9.71 1.45
CA TRP A 8 10.23 9.89 0.16
C TRP A 8 10.92 10.90 -0.76
N ASP A 9 11.52 11.97 -0.20
CA ASP A 9 12.29 12.93 -1.00
C ASP A 9 13.48 12.27 -1.69
N LYS A 10 14.19 11.38 -0.97
CA LYS A 10 15.30 10.60 -1.54
C LYS A 10 14.82 9.54 -2.52
N VAL A 11 13.63 8.98 -2.34
CA VAL A 11 13.02 8.06 -3.33
C VAL A 11 12.77 8.82 -4.62
N GLU A 12 12.11 9.98 -4.56
CA GLU A 12 11.80 10.81 -5.73
C GLU A 12 13.09 11.29 -6.43
N GLU A 13 14.08 11.78 -5.68
CA GLU A 13 15.37 12.21 -6.24
C GLU A 13 16.08 11.09 -7.00
N ASN A 14 16.16 9.89 -6.39
CA ASN A 14 16.81 8.75 -7.02
C ASN A 14 16.02 8.22 -8.23
N ALA A 15 14.69 8.25 -8.17
CA ALA A 15 13.83 7.89 -9.28
C ALA A 15 14.05 8.81 -10.48
N LYS A 16 14.10 10.14 -10.27
CA LYS A 16 14.41 11.11 -11.31
C LYS A 16 15.80 10.89 -11.93
N LYS A 17 16.82 10.62 -11.11
CA LYS A 17 18.17 10.30 -11.61
C LYS A 17 18.18 9.01 -12.42
N MET A 18 17.43 8.00 -11.99
CA MET A 18 17.27 6.73 -12.71
C MET A 18 16.61 6.97 -14.06
N LYS A 19 15.53 7.76 -14.10
CA LYS A 19 14.80 8.10 -15.35
C LYS A 19 15.73 8.72 -16.36
N ILE A 20 16.44 9.80 -16.00
CA ILE A 20 17.37 10.52 -16.89
C ILE A 20 18.42 9.57 -17.49
N LYS A 21 19.03 8.73 -16.66
CA LYS A 21 20.03 7.77 -17.11
C LYS A 21 19.43 6.73 -18.06
N ALA A 22 18.24 6.23 -17.74
CA ALA A 22 17.57 5.23 -18.58
C ALA A 22 17.13 5.81 -19.92
N GLU A 23 16.62 7.06 -19.96
CA GLU A 23 16.26 7.77 -21.19
C GLU A 23 17.47 7.96 -22.13
N ILE A 24 18.62 8.40 -21.58
CA ILE A 24 19.86 8.54 -22.36
C ILE A 24 20.28 7.19 -22.94
N GLN A 25 20.30 6.14 -22.14
CA GLN A 25 20.70 4.80 -22.59
C GLN A 25 19.71 4.23 -23.62
N TYR A 26 18.42 4.47 -23.43
CA TYR A 26 17.37 4.06 -24.34
C TYR A 26 17.54 4.74 -25.71
N ALA A 27 17.76 6.05 -25.74
CA ALA A 27 18.04 6.80 -26.98
C ALA A 27 19.27 6.26 -27.71
N LEU A 28 20.41 6.13 -27.01
CA LEU A 28 21.66 5.61 -27.57
C LEU A 28 21.50 4.20 -28.13
N SER A 29 20.82 3.30 -27.43
CA SER A 29 20.60 1.92 -27.88
C SER A 29 19.84 1.82 -29.21
N HIS A 30 19.01 2.82 -29.54
CA HIS A 30 18.25 2.87 -30.77
C HIS A 30 18.97 3.61 -31.88
N GLU A 31 19.88 4.54 -31.56
CA GLU A 31 20.77 5.18 -32.56
C GLU A 31 21.84 4.22 -33.07
N GLU A 32 22.44 3.41 -32.22
CA GLU A 32 23.44 2.40 -32.60
C GLU A 32 22.88 1.34 -33.54
N LYS A 33 21.64 0.89 -33.36
CA LYS A 33 20.95 -0.02 -34.29
C LYS A 33 20.78 0.60 -35.69
N ARG A 34 20.71 1.92 -35.81
CA ARG A 34 20.62 2.65 -37.09
C ARG A 34 21.93 2.67 -37.87
N ASN A 35 23.07 2.63 -37.16
CA ASN A 35 24.40 2.84 -37.70
C ASN A 35 25.18 1.53 -37.97
N HIS A 36 24.54 0.35 -37.92
CA HIS A 36 25.16 -0.97 -38.15
C HIS A 36 26.41 -1.27 -37.32
N ARG A 37 26.57 -0.65 -36.16
CA ARG A 37 27.62 -1.00 -35.22
C ARG A 37 27.23 -2.27 -34.47
N GLU A 38 28.23 -3.13 -34.19
CA GLU A 38 28.02 -4.36 -33.42
C GLU A 38 27.26 -4.05 -32.14
N PRO A 39 26.22 -4.84 -31.81
CA PRO A 39 25.41 -4.58 -30.63
C PRO A 39 26.29 -4.70 -29.38
N ILE A 40 26.47 -3.59 -28.68
CA ILE A 40 26.93 -3.61 -27.29
C ILE A 40 26.11 -4.68 -26.59
N LYS A 41 26.79 -5.60 -25.87
CA LYS A 41 26.17 -6.72 -25.13
C LYS A 41 24.77 -6.31 -24.67
N LYS A 42 23.73 -6.95 -25.22
CA LYS A 42 22.34 -6.74 -24.84
C LYS A 42 22.28 -6.80 -23.32
N THR A 43 22.28 -5.64 -22.69
CA THR A 43 21.87 -5.60 -21.28
C THR A 43 20.45 -6.14 -21.28
N ARG A 44 20.22 -7.25 -20.58
CA ARG A 44 18.88 -7.87 -20.36
C ARG A 44 17.89 -6.91 -19.71
N ASN A 45 18.26 -5.66 -19.53
CA ASN A 45 17.51 -4.67 -18.80
C ASN A 45 16.57 -3.95 -19.78
N LEU A 46 15.29 -4.13 -19.56
CA LEU A 46 14.23 -3.38 -20.23
C LEU A 46 14.36 -1.90 -19.85
N LEU A 47 15.10 -1.11 -20.63
CA LEU A 47 15.39 0.30 -20.30
C LEU A 47 14.11 1.13 -20.16
N PHE A 48 13.12 0.89 -21.03
CA PHE A 48 11.81 1.54 -20.89
C PHE A 48 11.16 1.23 -19.53
N GLY A 49 11.36 0.02 -19.02
CA GLY A 49 10.84 -0.38 -17.70
C GLY A 49 11.42 0.46 -16.57
N TYR A 50 12.70 0.86 -16.63
CA TYR A 50 13.27 1.79 -15.65
C TYR A 50 12.70 3.20 -15.77
N ILE A 51 12.38 3.67 -16.99
CA ILE A 51 11.73 4.96 -17.22
C ILE A 51 10.34 4.94 -16.58
N ALA A 52 9.50 3.96 -16.94
CA ALA A 52 8.16 3.81 -16.41
C ALA A 52 8.14 3.58 -14.87
N TYR A 53 9.07 2.76 -14.36
CA TYR A 53 9.18 2.51 -12.92
C TYR A 53 9.63 3.75 -12.14
N ALA A 54 10.45 4.62 -12.74
CA ALA A 54 10.82 5.89 -12.12
C ALA A 54 9.60 6.79 -11.93
N ASP A 55 8.73 6.90 -12.94
CA ASP A 55 7.49 7.66 -12.82
C ASP A 55 6.54 7.06 -11.77
N LEU A 56 6.43 5.74 -11.71
CA LEU A 56 5.67 5.05 -10.65
C LEU A 56 6.23 5.37 -9.24
N LEU A 57 7.55 5.40 -9.05
CA LEU A 57 8.15 5.77 -7.78
C LEU A 57 7.93 7.25 -7.43
N CYS A 58 7.96 8.14 -8.42
CA CYS A 58 7.62 9.55 -8.23
C CYS A 58 6.15 9.71 -7.85
N ALA A 59 5.22 9.01 -8.51
CA ALA A 59 3.81 8.99 -8.14
C ALA A 59 3.61 8.52 -6.69
N ALA A 60 4.22 7.40 -6.30
CA ALA A 60 4.16 6.89 -4.92
C ALA A 60 4.76 7.86 -3.88
N SER A 61 5.77 8.65 -4.28
CA SER A 61 6.36 9.67 -3.40
C SER A 61 5.44 10.88 -3.24
N CYS A 62 4.71 11.25 -4.27
CA CYS A 62 3.67 12.29 -4.23
C CYS A 62 2.46 11.83 -3.40
N GLU A 63 1.98 10.59 -3.59
CA GLU A 63 0.92 9.97 -2.79
C GLU A 63 1.25 10.03 -1.29
N ALA A 64 2.47 9.67 -0.91
CA ALA A 64 2.92 9.69 0.49
C ALA A 64 2.95 11.10 1.12
N ARG A 65 2.86 12.14 0.30
CA ARG A 65 2.75 13.56 0.70
C ARG A 65 1.37 14.14 0.43
N GLU A 66 0.41 13.29 0.06
CA GLU A 66 -0.96 13.67 -0.28
C GLU A 66 -1.06 14.64 -1.48
N ASP A 67 -0.03 14.69 -2.33
CA ASP A 67 0.02 15.47 -3.56
C ASP A 67 -0.53 14.64 -4.73
N TYR A 68 -1.83 14.39 -4.68
CA TYR A 68 -2.50 13.47 -5.63
C TYR A 68 -2.54 14.02 -7.06
N GLU A 69 -2.55 15.34 -7.23
CA GLU A 69 -2.50 15.96 -8.56
C GLU A 69 -1.17 15.61 -9.27
N ARG A 70 -0.04 15.79 -8.59
CA ARG A 70 1.26 15.40 -9.15
C ARG A 70 1.40 13.87 -9.26
N ALA A 71 0.82 13.11 -8.35
CA ALA A 71 0.80 11.65 -8.46
C ALA A 71 0.07 11.22 -9.75
N LEU A 72 -1.06 11.84 -10.10
CA LEU A 72 -1.76 11.60 -11.35
C LEU A 72 -0.92 11.97 -12.57
N GLN A 73 -0.22 13.12 -12.56
CA GLN A 73 0.66 13.54 -13.68
C GLN A 73 1.75 12.48 -13.95
N TYR A 74 2.42 11.99 -12.91
CA TYR A 74 3.40 10.92 -13.06
C TYR A 74 2.74 9.62 -13.53
N THR A 75 1.52 9.31 -13.10
CA THR A 75 0.80 8.11 -13.51
C THR A 75 0.46 8.14 -14.99
N TYR A 76 0.02 9.28 -15.51
CA TYR A 76 -0.19 9.44 -16.95
C TYR A 76 1.08 9.20 -17.77
N ALA A 77 2.26 9.55 -17.26
CA ALA A 77 3.52 9.36 -17.98
C ALA A 77 3.87 7.87 -18.23
N TYR A 78 3.47 6.95 -17.33
CA TYR A 78 3.67 5.52 -17.57
C TYR A 78 2.40 4.77 -18.01
N THR A 79 1.31 5.48 -18.25
CA THR A 79 0.13 4.95 -18.94
C THR A 79 0.35 4.90 -20.46
N ASP A 80 0.88 5.99 -21.02
CA ASP A 80 1.18 6.08 -22.44
C ASP A 80 2.61 5.59 -22.72
N LEU A 81 2.72 4.31 -23.04
CA LEU A 81 3.96 3.64 -23.43
C LEU A 81 4.06 3.40 -24.95
N GLY A 82 3.29 4.15 -25.76
CA GLY A 82 3.32 4.05 -27.23
C GLY A 82 4.66 4.42 -27.85
N TRP A 83 5.55 5.08 -27.10
CA TRP A 83 6.91 5.41 -27.51
C TRP A 83 7.90 4.23 -27.42
N VAL A 84 7.53 3.12 -26.77
CA VAL A 84 8.36 1.91 -26.62
C VAL A 84 8.49 1.24 -28.00
N LYS A 85 9.74 1.04 -28.44
CA LYS A 85 10.06 0.56 -29.79
C LYS A 85 10.23 -0.95 -29.89
N GLU A 86 10.48 -1.60 -28.77
CA GLU A 86 10.61 -3.05 -28.69
C GLU A 86 9.24 -3.72 -28.83
N THR A 87 9.21 -4.85 -29.57
CA THR A 87 7.96 -5.57 -29.88
C THR A 87 7.97 -7.04 -29.46
N ASP A 88 8.98 -7.46 -28.72
CA ASP A 88 9.06 -8.83 -28.21
C ASP A 88 7.99 -9.14 -27.12
N ALA A 89 7.82 -10.41 -26.81
CA ALA A 89 6.77 -10.85 -25.88
C ALA A 89 6.99 -10.33 -24.45
N GLU A 90 8.25 -10.24 -24.01
CA GLU A 90 8.61 -9.74 -22.69
C GLU A 90 8.27 -8.25 -22.56
N THR A 91 8.63 -7.46 -23.56
CA THR A 91 8.28 -6.03 -23.64
C THR A 91 6.78 -5.82 -23.58
N ARG A 92 6.00 -6.54 -24.41
CA ARG A 92 4.53 -6.43 -24.39
C ARG A 92 3.94 -6.77 -23.03
N HIS A 93 4.46 -7.80 -22.36
CA HIS A 93 4.03 -8.17 -21.02
C HIS A 93 4.24 -7.02 -20.02
N TRP A 94 5.45 -6.44 -20.00
CA TRP A 94 5.75 -5.33 -19.09
C TRP A 94 4.97 -4.06 -19.40
N VAL A 95 4.77 -3.73 -20.67
CA VAL A 95 3.91 -2.60 -21.09
C VAL A 95 2.49 -2.79 -20.55
N SER A 96 1.91 -3.97 -20.75
CA SER A 96 0.56 -4.29 -20.24
C SER A 96 0.50 -4.20 -18.71
N LEU A 97 1.55 -4.66 -18.02
CA LEU A 97 1.61 -4.62 -16.56
C LEU A 97 1.69 -3.17 -16.03
N PHE A 98 2.51 -2.31 -16.62
CA PHE A 98 2.56 -0.89 -16.24
C PHE A 98 1.23 -0.19 -16.50
N GLN A 99 0.57 -0.46 -17.62
CA GLN A 99 -0.74 0.10 -17.95
C GLN A 99 -1.81 -0.35 -16.95
N HIS A 100 -1.77 -1.62 -16.54
CA HIS A 100 -2.65 -2.14 -15.51
C HIS A 100 -2.43 -1.44 -14.16
N TRP A 101 -1.18 -1.30 -13.71
CA TRP A 101 -0.86 -0.55 -12.49
C TRP A 101 -1.25 0.92 -12.58
N ALA A 102 -1.05 1.54 -13.75
CA ALA A 102 -1.46 2.92 -13.97
C ALA A 102 -2.96 3.11 -13.81
N GLN A 103 -3.76 2.21 -14.36
CA GLN A 103 -5.22 2.25 -14.23
C GLN A 103 -5.65 2.19 -12.75
N GLY A 104 -5.09 1.25 -11.99
CA GLY A 104 -5.36 1.14 -10.55
C GLY A 104 -4.97 2.39 -9.78
N ASN A 105 -3.77 2.91 -10.04
CA ASN A 105 -3.26 4.11 -9.36
C ASN A 105 -4.06 5.38 -9.74
N MET A 106 -4.52 5.51 -10.99
CA MET A 106 -5.40 6.61 -11.39
C MET A 106 -6.71 6.63 -10.60
N TYR A 107 -7.35 5.47 -10.41
CA TYR A 107 -8.55 5.39 -9.56
C TYR A 107 -8.25 5.81 -8.12
N VAL A 108 -7.18 5.27 -7.53
CA VAL A 108 -6.80 5.55 -6.15
C VAL A 108 -6.53 7.04 -5.95
N TYR A 109 -5.75 7.67 -6.83
CA TYR A 109 -5.40 9.09 -6.67
C TYR A 109 -6.60 10.02 -6.91
N LYS A 110 -7.50 9.70 -7.84
CA LYS A 110 -8.78 10.40 -7.99
C LYS A 110 -9.63 10.30 -6.73
N LEU A 111 -9.80 9.09 -6.21
CA LEU A 111 -10.58 8.84 -4.99
C LEU A 111 -10.01 9.58 -3.79
N LEU A 112 -8.69 9.50 -3.56
CA LEU A 112 -8.02 10.17 -2.45
C LEU A 112 -8.03 11.70 -2.60
N SER A 113 -8.07 12.24 -3.82
CA SER A 113 -8.25 13.67 -4.07
C SER A 113 -9.69 14.17 -3.90
N GLY A 114 -10.65 13.27 -3.64
CA GLY A 114 -12.06 13.59 -3.40
C GLY A 114 -13.00 13.34 -4.58
N ASP A 115 -12.51 12.87 -5.73
CA ASP A 115 -13.36 12.42 -6.83
C ASP A 115 -13.92 11.03 -6.53
N THR A 116 -14.94 10.99 -5.69
CA THR A 116 -15.60 9.74 -5.28
C THR A 116 -16.49 9.14 -6.36
N SER A 117 -16.71 9.85 -7.49
CA SER A 117 -17.55 9.36 -8.60
C SER A 117 -16.99 8.10 -9.26
N VAL A 118 -15.67 7.88 -9.19
CA VAL A 118 -14.98 6.73 -9.78
C VAL A 118 -14.94 5.49 -8.85
N LEU A 119 -15.57 5.55 -7.66
CA LEU A 119 -15.50 4.45 -6.68
C LEU A 119 -16.07 3.14 -7.23
N GLN A 120 -17.21 3.19 -7.91
CA GLN A 120 -17.83 1.98 -8.47
C GLN A 120 -16.96 1.37 -9.57
N GLU A 121 -16.34 2.19 -10.41
CA GLU A 121 -15.41 1.72 -11.45
C GLU A 121 -14.17 1.07 -10.82
N TYR A 122 -13.66 1.66 -9.74
CA TYR A 122 -12.55 1.07 -8.98
C TYR A 122 -12.92 -0.28 -8.35
N VAL A 123 -14.11 -0.40 -7.77
CA VAL A 123 -14.60 -1.66 -7.20
C VAL A 123 -14.70 -2.75 -8.28
N GLU A 124 -15.22 -2.42 -9.48
CA GLU A 124 -15.25 -3.37 -10.59
C GLU A 124 -13.84 -3.73 -11.09
N TYR A 125 -12.93 -2.78 -11.16
CA TYR A 125 -11.51 -3.04 -11.43
C TYR A 125 -10.90 -4.02 -10.40
N VAL A 126 -11.19 -3.85 -9.11
CA VAL A 126 -10.74 -4.78 -8.04
C VAL A 126 -11.35 -6.16 -8.21
N ASN A 127 -12.63 -6.24 -8.60
CA ASN A 127 -13.37 -7.50 -8.76
C ASN A 127 -12.90 -8.31 -9.99
N THR A 128 -12.55 -7.65 -11.08
CA THR A 128 -12.10 -8.29 -12.33
C THR A 128 -10.64 -8.76 -12.28
N SER A 129 -9.86 -8.27 -11.34
CA SER A 129 -8.44 -8.62 -11.11
C SER A 129 -8.31 -9.99 -10.43
N SER A 130 -8.98 -11.03 -10.92
CA SER A 130 -9.11 -12.34 -10.25
C SER A 130 -7.82 -13.14 -10.09
N ASN A 131 -6.76 -12.81 -10.83
CA ASN A 131 -5.47 -13.51 -10.80
C ASN A 131 -4.40 -12.76 -9.97
N GLU A 132 -4.80 -11.73 -9.24
CA GLU A 132 -3.86 -10.96 -8.42
C GLU A 132 -3.46 -11.71 -7.15
N SER A 133 -2.28 -11.35 -6.66
CA SER A 133 -1.82 -11.84 -5.37
C SER A 133 -2.74 -11.32 -4.25
N GLU A 134 -2.88 -12.12 -3.20
CA GLU A 134 -3.60 -11.76 -1.97
C GLU A 134 -3.19 -10.36 -1.45
N ARG A 135 -1.91 -10.07 -1.50
CA ARG A 135 -1.33 -8.78 -1.09
C ARG A 135 -1.89 -7.60 -1.89
N GLU A 136 -2.03 -7.75 -3.21
CA GLU A 136 -2.57 -6.68 -4.08
C GLU A 136 -4.03 -6.42 -3.77
N LEU A 137 -4.80 -7.48 -3.53
CA LEU A 137 -6.19 -7.35 -3.14
C LEU A 137 -6.35 -6.66 -1.77
N ILE A 138 -5.54 -7.03 -0.77
CA ILE A 138 -5.54 -6.36 0.55
C ILE A 138 -5.26 -4.86 0.39
N ALA A 139 -4.26 -4.49 -0.42
CA ALA A 139 -3.93 -3.09 -0.67
C ALA A 139 -5.08 -2.32 -1.33
N LYS A 140 -5.76 -2.94 -2.29
CA LYS A 140 -6.92 -2.35 -2.98
C LYS A 140 -8.12 -2.17 -2.04
N LEU A 141 -8.44 -3.18 -1.23
CA LEU A 141 -9.49 -3.08 -0.21
C LEU A 141 -9.18 -2.01 0.83
N MET A 142 -7.93 -1.92 1.25
CA MET A 142 -7.47 -0.85 2.15
C MET A 142 -7.72 0.54 1.54
N ASN A 143 -7.44 0.76 0.26
CA ASN A 143 -7.71 2.03 -0.40
C ASN A 143 -9.22 2.35 -0.42
N ILE A 144 -10.09 1.37 -0.67
CA ILE A 144 -11.54 1.56 -0.58
C ILE A 144 -11.93 2.01 0.83
N MET A 145 -11.39 1.39 1.86
CA MET A 145 -11.71 1.72 3.25
C MET A 145 -11.19 3.11 3.65
N ILE A 146 -9.98 3.48 3.23
CA ILE A 146 -9.43 4.83 3.47
C ILE A 146 -10.35 5.88 2.87
N VAL A 147 -10.75 5.71 1.61
CA VAL A 147 -11.66 6.64 0.92
C VAL A 147 -13.04 6.69 1.61
N ALA A 148 -13.59 5.53 1.97
CA ALA A 148 -14.86 5.46 2.69
C ALA A 148 -14.80 6.23 4.01
N ASN A 149 -13.73 6.07 4.77
CA ASN A 149 -13.52 6.74 6.04
C ASN A 149 -13.28 8.25 5.89
N GLN A 150 -12.49 8.67 4.90
CA GLN A 150 -12.19 10.09 4.64
C GLN A 150 -13.42 10.89 4.19
N HIS A 151 -14.26 10.27 3.37
CA HIS A 151 -15.40 10.96 2.75
C HIS A 151 -16.76 10.55 3.33
N GLY A 152 -16.78 9.72 4.38
CA GLY A 152 -18.02 9.28 5.02
C GLY A 152 -18.92 8.44 4.12
N ILE A 153 -18.35 7.67 3.18
CA ILE A 153 -19.09 6.87 2.20
C ILE A 153 -19.46 5.53 2.81
N LYS A 154 -20.72 5.12 2.64
CA LYS A 154 -21.17 3.77 3.02
C LYS A 154 -20.71 2.76 1.98
N VAL A 155 -20.00 1.74 2.44
CA VAL A 155 -19.42 0.68 1.62
C VAL A 155 -19.82 -0.73 2.06
N ASP A 156 -20.96 -0.85 2.77
CA ASP A 156 -21.44 -2.13 3.32
C ASP A 156 -21.61 -3.20 2.25
N ASP A 157 -22.19 -2.83 1.09
CA ASP A 157 -22.37 -3.73 -0.04
C ASP A 157 -21.04 -4.21 -0.63
N ILE A 158 -20.04 -3.34 -0.66
CA ILE A 158 -18.70 -3.66 -1.10
C ILE A 158 -18.03 -4.62 -0.11
N LEU A 159 -18.11 -4.34 1.19
CA LEU A 159 -17.60 -5.22 2.23
C LEU A 159 -18.27 -6.59 2.21
N GLN A 160 -19.57 -6.65 1.99
CA GLN A 160 -20.30 -7.91 1.85
C GLN A 160 -19.82 -8.71 0.62
N ARG A 161 -19.58 -8.05 -0.52
CA ARG A 161 -19.06 -8.67 -1.74
C ARG A 161 -17.68 -9.32 -1.51
N PHE A 162 -16.80 -8.67 -0.75
CA PHE A 162 -15.46 -9.17 -0.48
C PHE A 162 -15.33 -9.93 0.84
N LYS A 163 -16.41 -10.13 1.59
CA LYS A 163 -16.42 -10.71 2.94
C LYS A 163 -15.62 -12.00 3.04
N THR A 164 -15.88 -12.97 2.18
CA THR A 164 -15.20 -14.28 2.20
C THR A 164 -13.67 -14.13 2.02
N LYS A 165 -13.23 -13.20 1.16
CA LYS A 165 -11.81 -12.92 0.94
C LYS A 165 -11.19 -12.23 2.16
N ILE A 166 -11.88 -11.23 2.73
CA ILE A 166 -11.45 -10.54 3.95
C ILE A 166 -11.31 -11.54 5.11
N ASP A 167 -12.34 -12.37 5.32
CA ASP A 167 -12.31 -13.39 6.37
C ASP A 167 -11.16 -14.40 6.16
N SER A 168 -10.90 -14.81 4.92
CA SER A 168 -9.74 -15.67 4.59
C SER A 168 -8.41 -15.02 4.99
N PHE A 169 -8.21 -13.74 4.68
CA PHE A 169 -6.99 -13.01 5.02
C PHE A 169 -6.77 -12.89 6.53
N MET A 170 -7.86 -12.70 7.28
CA MET A 170 -7.80 -12.57 8.75
C MET A 170 -7.40 -13.90 9.44
N HIS A 171 -7.66 -15.04 8.81
CA HIS A 171 -7.38 -16.37 9.37
C HIS A 171 -6.06 -16.99 8.87
N GLN A 172 -5.42 -16.43 7.87
CA GLN A 172 -4.17 -16.96 7.35
C GLN A 172 -2.96 -16.55 8.21
N SER A 173 -2.34 -17.54 8.80
CA SER A 173 -1.17 -17.36 9.68
C SER A 173 0.15 -17.56 8.98
N THR A 174 0.47 -17.05 7.86
CA THR A 174 1.82 -17.00 7.27
C THR A 174 1.90 -17.33 5.77
N SER A 175 2.31 -16.36 4.98
CA SER A 175 2.85 -16.57 3.65
C SER A 175 4.32 -17.01 3.70
N THR A 176 4.73 -17.86 2.76
CA THR A 176 6.00 -18.62 2.79
C THR A 176 7.26 -17.83 2.38
N GLY A 177 7.17 -16.55 2.00
CA GLY A 177 8.32 -15.75 1.56
C GLY A 177 8.77 -14.72 2.59
N MET A 178 10.09 -14.53 2.78
CA MET A 178 10.66 -13.57 3.75
C MET A 178 10.10 -12.14 3.60
N TYR A 179 9.90 -11.66 2.38
CA TYR A 179 9.32 -10.35 2.11
C TYR A 179 7.81 -10.30 2.41
N ALA A 180 7.09 -11.36 2.06
CA ALA A 180 5.68 -11.50 2.34
C ALA A 180 5.40 -11.64 3.85
N GLN A 181 6.30 -12.24 4.62
CA GLN A 181 6.20 -12.34 6.08
C GLN A 181 6.25 -10.98 6.81
N GLN A 182 6.81 -9.95 6.19
CA GLN A 182 6.86 -8.60 6.78
C GLN A 182 5.77 -7.66 6.26
N VAL A 183 5.50 -7.70 4.95
CA VAL A 183 4.65 -6.71 4.28
C VAL A 183 3.17 -7.04 4.43
N VAL A 184 2.79 -8.33 4.31
CA VAL A 184 1.39 -8.74 4.43
C VAL A 184 0.81 -8.48 5.83
N PRO A 185 1.50 -8.82 6.93
CA PRO A 185 1.02 -8.50 8.27
C PRO A 185 0.85 -6.99 8.51
N GLU A 186 1.73 -6.14 7.96
CA GLU A 186 1.59 -4.69 8.07
C GLU A 186 0.35 -4.19 7.31
N GLN A 187 0.12 -4.67 6.09
CA GLN A 187 -1.05 -4.31 5.31
C GLN A 187 -2.35 -4.79 5.96
N LEU A 188 -2.35 -5.99 6.53
CA LEU A 188 -3.50 -6.51 7.28
C LEU A 188 -3.80 -5.67 8.52
N ALA A 189 -2.79 -5.31 9.30
CA ALA A 189 -2.98 -4.46 10.47
C ALA A 189 -3.61 -3.11 10.07
N ARG A 190 -3.19 -2.56 8.91
CA ARG A 190 -3.77 -1.32 8.37
C ARG A 190 -5.22 -1.52 7.93
N LEU A 191 -5.51 -2.58 7.20
CA LEU A 191 -6.88 -2.88 6.78
C LEU A 191 -7.81 -3.07 7.98
N GLU A 192 -7.36 -3.80 9.01
CA GLU A 192 -8.14 -3.98 10.25
C GLU A 192 -8.38 -2.65 10.98
N TYR A 193 -7.41 -1.75 11.00
CA TYR A 193 -7.60 -0.41 11.56
C TYR A 193 -8.65 0.39 10.79
N GLU A 194 -8.59 0.39 9.46
CA GLU A 194 -9.57 1.09 8.62
C GLU A 194 -10.98 0.49 8.74
N LEU A 195 -11.09 -0.84 8.83
CA LEU A 195 -12.35 -1.52 9.11
C LEU A 195 -12.88 -1.15 10.51
N ALA A 196 -12.02 -1.15 11.52
CA ALA A 196 -12.39 -0.74 12.87
C ALA A 196 -12.94 0.69 12.89
N TYR A 197 -12.22 1.62 12.26
CA TYR A 197 -12.64 3.02 12.16
C TYR A 197 -14.00 3.15 11.48
N TYR A 198 -14.20 2.46 10.37
CA TYR A 198 -15.46 2.44 9.64
C TYR A 198 -16.63 1.93 10.51
N TYR A 199 -16.49 0.73 11.07
CA TYR A 199 -17.56 0.13 11.87
C TYR A 199 -17.89 0.91 13.15
N LEU A 200 -16.88 1.45 13.84
CA LEU A 200 -17.09 2.29 15.02
C LEU A 200 -17.88 3.56 14.68
N ASN A 201 -17.54 4.22 13.57
CA ASN A 201 -18.28 5.42 13.12
C ASN A 201 -19.70 5.12 12.61
N GLN A 202 -19.96 3.88 12.14
CA GLN A 202 -21.32 3.45 11.80
C GLN A 202 -22.13 2.95 13.02
N GLY A 203 -21.57 3.00 14.23
CA GLY A 203 -22.23 2.50 15.45
C GLY A 203 -22.22 0.97 15.58
N MET A 204 -21.50 0.27 14.74
CA MET A 204 -21.35 -1.20 14.76
C MET A 204 -20.21 -1.58 15.73
N TYR A 205 -20.39 -1.26 17.00
CA TYR A 205 -19.33 -1.29 18.02
C TYR A 205 -18.70 -2.67 18.23
N SER A 206 -19.50 -3.75 18.18
CA SER A 206 -18.99 -5.12 18.35
C SER A 206 -17.94 -5.48 17.30
N ASP A 207 -18.27 -5.24 16.01
CA ASP A 207 -17.35 -5.52 14.91
C ASP A 207 -16.15 -4.54 14.93
N GLY A 208 -16.43 -3.26 15.16
CA GLY A 208 -15.41 -2.23 15.23
C GLY A 208 -14.33 -2.52 16.28
N PHE A 209 -14.72 -2.86 17.50
CA PHE A 209 -13.77 -3.22 18.57
C PHE A 209 -13.04 -4.53 18.28
N LYS A 210 -13.70 -5.52 17.68
CA LYS A 210 -13.04 -6.77 17.26
C LYS A 210 -11.89 -6.49 16.29
N TYR A 211 -12.12 -5.71 15.23
CA TYR A 211 -11.07 -5.32 14.28
C TYR A 211 -9.99 -4.47 14.94
N LEU A 212 -10.37 -3.56 15.85
CA LEU A 212 -9.43 -2.71 16.55
C LEU A 212 -8.48 -3.49 17.46
N MET A 213 -8.97 -4.48 18.21
CA MET A 213 -8.13 -5.34 19.05
C MET A 213 -7.17 -6.20 18.21
N ASN A 214 -7.61 -6.68 17.05
CA ASN A 214 -6.75 -7.37 16.11
C ASN A 214 -5.64 -6.45 15.57
N ALA A 215 -6.00 -5.23 15.16
CA ALA A 215 -5.04 -4.23 14.67
C ALA A 215 -4.00 -3.86 15.76
N LEU A 216 -4.43 -3.65 17.02
CA LEU A 216 -3.57 -3.43 18.17
C LEU A 216 -2.56 -4.56 18.37
N THR A 217 -3.03 -5.79 18.36
CA THR A 217 -2.19 -6.99 18.54
C THR A 217 -1.14 -7.09 17.43
N LYS A 218 -1.55 -6.91 16.16
CA LYS A 218 -0.62 -6.94 15.02
C LYS A 218 0.38 -5.78 15.07
N ALA A 219 -0.06 -4.55 15.39
CA ALA A 219 0.82 -3.39 15.51
C ALA A 219 1.92 -3.62 16.56
N ASN A 220 1.58 -4.24 17.70
CA ASN A 220 2.53 -4.59 18.74
C ASN A 220 3.54 -5.68 18.28
N ILE A 221 3.06 -6.75 17.65
CA ILE A 221 3.91 -7.81 17.09
C ILE A 221 4.90 -7.23 16.08
N LEU A 222 4.45 -6.33 15.20
CA LEU A 222 5.25 -5.66 14.17
C LEU A 222 6.15 -4.56 14.74
N LYS A 223 6.01 -4.20 16.02
CA LYS A 223 6.71 -3.08 16.68
C LYS A 223 6.49 -1.76 15.92
N ASN A 224 5.32 -1.56 15.36
CA ASN A 224 4.94 -0.35 14.66
C ASN A 224 4.29 0.64 15.64
N GLU A 225 5.13 1.44 16.31
CA GLU A 225 4.69 2.37 17.35
C GLU A 225 3.66 3.39 16.86
N ALA A 226 3.85 3.93 15.66
CA ALA A 226 2.91 4.91 15.09
C ALA A 226 1.51 4.31 14.92
N TYR A 227 1.44 3.06 14.46
CA TYR A 227 0.18 2.34 14.30
C TYR A 227 -0.46 1.99 15.64
N LEU A 228 0.36 1.57 16.60
CA LEU A 228 -0.09 1.29 17.95
C LEU A 228 -0.73 2.54 18.59
N ILE A 229 -0.11 3.70 18.44
CA ILE A 229 -0.63 4.98 18.94
C ILE A 229 -1.98 5.32 18.28
N ASN A 230 -2.11 5.14 16.96
CA ASN A 230 -3.37 5.38 16.27
C ASN A 230 -4.50 4.46 16.77
N CYS A 231 -4.22 3.17 16.97
CA CYS A 231 -5.19 2.23 17.52
C CYS A 231 -5.59 2.60 18.96
N ILE A 232 -4.64 2.99 19.82
CA ILE A 232 -4.91 3.46 21.19
C ILE A 232 -5.77 4.72 21.15
N GLY A 233 -5.47 5.66 20.27
CA GLY A 233 -6.25 6.89 20.07
C GLY A 233 -7.69 6.58 19.68
N LEU A 234 -7.88 5.68 18.71
CA LEU A 234 -9.20 5.26 18.24
C LEU A 234 -10.00 4.55 19.37
N PHE A 235 -9.36 3.64 20.13
CA PHE A 235 -10.01 3.00 21.27
C PHE A 235 -10.45 4.04 22.32
N SER A 236 -9.57 4.99 22.63
CA SER A 236 -9.85 6.05 23.60
C SER A 236 -11.01 6.94 23.14
N HIS A 237 -11.11 7.23 21.84
CA HIS A 237 -12.21 8.02 21.28
C HIS A 237 -13.56 7.33 21.46
N PHE A 238 -13.61 6.03 21.27
CA PHE A 238 -14.84 5.23 21.40
C PHE A 238 -14.96 4.51 22.77
N TRP A 239 -14.19 4.91 23.77
CA TRP A 239 -14.16 4.28 25.08
C TRP A 239 -15.54 4.09 25.73
N ALA A 240 -16.41 5.11 25.62
CA ALA A 240 -17.73 5.08 26.24
C ALA A 240 -18.64 3.97 25.65
N GLN A 241 -18.43 3.62 24.42
CA GLN A 241 -19.21 2.63 23.67
C GLN A 241 -18.70 1.19 23.86
N ALA A 242 -17.48 1.02 24.38
CA ALA A 242 -16.93 -0.30 24.66
C ALA A 242 -17.63 -0.97 25.85
N VAL A 243 -17.98 -2.24 25.68
CA VAL A 243 -18.53 -3.07 26.77
C VAL A 243 -17.45 -3.40 27.80
N PRO A 244 -17.83 -3.75 29.06
CA PRO A 244 -16.85 -4.01 30.13
C PRO A 244 -15.78 -5.04 29.74
N GLU A 245 -16.17 -6.11 29.08
CA GLU A 245 -15.27 -7.19 28.62
C GLU A 245 -14.22 -6.69 27.66
N THR A 246 -14.61 -5.86 26.68
CA THR A 246 -13.70 -5.24 25.72
C THR A 246 -12.73 -4.26 26.41
N LYS A 247 -13.18 -3.53 27.42
CA LYS A 247 -12.32 -2.65 28.22
C LYS A 247 -11.28 -3.43 29.01
N GLU A 248 -11.69 -4.56 29.60
CA GLU A 248 -10.80 -5.43 30.35
C GLU A 248 -9.70 -6.04 29.41
N GLU A 249 -10.11 -6.54 28.25
CA GLU A 249 -9.19 -7.05 27.24
C GLU A 249 -8.18 -5.97 26.79
N TYR A 250 -8.65 -4.76 26.54
CA TYR A 250 -7.80 -3.63 26.18
C TYR A 250 -6.81 -3.28 27.30
N PHE A 251 -7.26 -3.20 28.54
CA PHE A 251 -6.37 -2.91 29.67
C PHE A 251 -5.29 -3.97 29.84
N LYS A 252 -5.66 -5.23 29.75
CA LYS A 252 -4.71 -6.34 29.80
C LYS A 252 -3.66 -6.22 28.70
N PHE A 253 -4.08 -5.92 27.47
CA PHE A 253 -3.18 -5.69 26.36
C PHE A 253 -2.21 -4.53 26.62
N ILE A 254 -2.71 -3.37 27.10
CA ILE A 254 -1.88 -2.20 27.42
C ILE A 254 -0.87 -2.52 28.51
N GLU A 255 -1.28 -3.25 29.56
CA GLU A 255 -0.38 -3.66 30.64
C GLU A 255 0.74 -4.57 30.12
N GLU A 256 0.43 -5.55 29.28
CA GLU A 256 1.42 -6.43 28.64
C GLU A 256 2.43 -5.65 27.81
N VAL A 257 1.97 -4.69 26.99
CA VAL A 257 2.83 -3.82 26.18
C VAL A 257 3.73 -2.95 27.05
N TRP A 258 3.15 -2.36 28.11
CA TRP A 258 3.89 -1.51 29.04
C TRP A 258 4.97 -2.30 29.79
N LEU A 259 4.62 -3.44 30.37
CA LEU A 259 5.56 -4.32 31.08
C LEU A 259 6.68 -4.85 30.15
N GLY A 260 6.33 -5.19 28.91
CA GLY A 260 7.29 -5.61 27.88
C GLY A 260 8.32 -4.52 27.55
N ASN A 261 7.89 -3.26 27.51
CA ASN A 261 8.78 -2.12 27.25
C ASN A 261 9.59 -1.72 28.51
N ALA A 262 9.00 -1.77 29.70
CA ALA A 262 9.70 -1.48 30.95
C ALA A 262 10.89 -2.43 31.20
N LYS A 263 10.74 -3.72 30.87
CA LYS A 263 11.85 -4.70 30.95
C LYS A 263 13.01 -4.37 30.01
N LYS A 264 12.74 -3.84 28.82
CA LYS A 264 13.78 -3.43 27.87
C LYS A 264 14.57 -2.21 28.37
N ILE A 265 13.89 -1.23 28.95
CA ILE A 265 14.53 -0.02 29.51
C ILE A 265 15.40 -0.38 30.74
N GLY A 266 14.93 -1.32 31.59
CA GLY A 266 15.69 -1.82 32.73
C GLY A 266 16.97 -2.57 32.35
N SER A 267 16.93 -3.37 31.29
CA SER A 267 18.10 -4.13 30.81
C SER A 267 19.20 -3.27 30.18
N THR A 268 18.87 -2.07 29.69
CA THR A 268 19.85 -1.09 29.16
C THR A 268 20.58 -0.32 30.26
N ARG A 269 20.00 -0.20 31.47
CA ARG A 269 20.65 0.48 32.63
C ARG A 269 21.75 -0.35 33.32
N HIS A 270 21.85 -1.64 33.05
CA HIS A 270 22.86 -2.52 33.62
C HIS A 270 24.07 -2.80 32.70
N ARG A 271 24.21 -2.08 31.57
CA ARG A 271 25.32 -2.24 30.62
C ARG A 271 26.20 -1.00 30.44
N ASN A 272 26.12 -0.05 31.36
CA ASN A 272 27.07 1.09 31.46
C ASN A 272 27.90 1.02 32.73
#